data_9dd5605e17816294af7f366548fbace8
#
_entry.id   9dd5605e17816294af7f366548fbace8
#
_cell.length_a   1.000
_cell.length_b   1.000
_cell.length_c   1.000
_cell.angle_alpha   90.00
_cell.angle_beta   90.00
_cell.angle_gamma   90.00
#
_symmetry.space_group_name_H-M   'P 1'
#
loop_
_entity.id
_entity.type
_entity.pdbx_description
1 polymer ?
#
loop_
_entity_poly.entity_id
_entity_poly.type
_entity_poly.pdbx_seq_one_letter_code
_entity_poly.pdbx_strand_id
1 'polypeptide(L)'
;MRLSAVAAALAGSWFVVAAGPAAADNAVLGPGTTLYVDPASTTQQAAGKLEGQARADALLLGGFPSATWFTKGTPAEVQAAVKKLVDAAAAKNAVPTVVAYNLPHRDCSQYSAGGATSKAAYQAWIDAVAAGIGDRKVVVILEPDGLGIIPFHTDLSGKEEWCKPPEADKATAAKERYEMLGYAVDKLRANPRSAVYLDGTHSAWLGAGDIASRLVKAGVQRASGFFINVSNYEPNDKLLDYGTWISQCIQYATGGGDGNGHFERCASQYHPANPNDRATWALSRKWYADNLGKAAGRPTHFVIDTSRNGRGSWAPKPGTTYKDPQTWCNPPGRGLGLRPTTRTGNPLVDAYLWIKVPGESDGQCDRGMGGGIDPERGAADPPAGAWFEKQAAELIQLASPPVARPAGAKKKT
;
A
#
# COMPACT_ATOMS: atom_id res chain seq x y z
N MET A 1 2.49 -57.09 62.12
CA MET A 1 2.22 -56.87 60.74
C MET A 1 1.98 -55.35 60.49
N ARG A 2 2.96 -54.66 59.92
CA ARG A 2 2.85 -53.22 59.62
C ARG A 2 2.63 -53.07 58.12
N LEU A 3 1.49 -52.51 57.69
CA LEU A 3 1.21 -52.14 56.32
C LEU A 3 1.79 -50.79 56.09
N SER A 4 2.71 -50.70 55.11
CA SER A 4 3.22 -49.43 54.58
C SER A 4 2.38 -49.02 53.35
N ALA A 5 1.75 -47.87 53.47
CA ALA A 5 1.06 -47.26 52.32
C ALA A 5 2.07 -46.48 51.51
N VAL A 6 2.16 -46.80 50.17
CA VAL A 6 2.96 -46.08 49.22
C VAL A 6 2.03 -45.03 48.57
N ALA A 7 2.32 -43.76 48.77
CA ALA A 7 1.64 -42.66 48.10
C ALA A 7 2.35 -42.39 46.76
N ALA A 8 1.66 -42.60 45.65
CA ALA A 8 2.11 -42.22 44.30
C ALA A 8 1.80 -40.74 44.06
N ALA A 9 2.81 -39.91 43.91
CA ALA A 9 2.68 -38.53 43.52
C ALA A 9 2.56 -38.43 41.99
N LEU A 10 1.39 -38.04 41.49
CA LEU A 10 1.16 -37.68 40.10
C LEU A 10 1.70 -36.26 39.84
N ALA A 11 2.86 -36.18 39.20
CA ALA A 11 3.40 -34.93 38.70
C ALA A 11 2.64 -34.52 37.43
N GLY A 12 1.68 -33.61 37.56
CA GLY A 12 1.01 -32.99 36.43
C GLY A 12 1.94 -32.00 35.72
N SER A 13 2.43 -32.36 34.53
CA SER A 13 3.19 -31.47 33.70
C SER A 13 2.23 -30.42 33.12
N TRP A 14 2.31 -29.19 33.63
CA TRP A 14 1.64 -28.04 33.03
C TRP A 14 2.41 -27.62 31.77
N PHE A 15 1.89 -27.94 30.59
CA PHE A 15 2.36 -27.32 29.36
C PHE A 15 1.93 -25.86 29.38
N VAL A 16 2.88 -24.96 29.63
CA VAL A 16 2.72 -23.53 29.34
C VAL A 16 2.76 -23.41 27.83
N VAL A 17 1.59 -23.34 27.22
CA VAL A 17 1.47 -22.85 25.83
C VAL A 17 1.90 -21.41 25.87
N ALA A 18 3.11 -21.12 25.40
CA ALA A 18 3.55 -19.76 25.16
C ALA A 18 2.57 -19.14 24.16
N ALA A 19 1.73 -18.22 24.63
CA ALA A 19 0.95 -17.36 23.76
C ALA A 19 1.95 -16.63 22.85
N GLY A 20 1.88 -16.88 21.56
CA GLY A 20 2.64 -16.11 20.58
C GLY A 20 2.40 -14.61 20.80
N PRO A 21 3.34 -13.75 20.42
CA PRO A 21 3.21 -12.32 20.66
C PRO A 21 1.87 -11.85 20.13
N ALA A 22 1.03 -11.34 21.05
CA ALA A 22 -0.19 -10.64 20.69
C ALA A 22 0.19 -9.58 19.65
N ALA A 23 -0.49 -9.54 18.50
CA ALA A 23 -0.35 -8.42 17.60
C ALA A 23 -0.55 -7.16 18.43
N ALA A 24 0.54 -6.41 18.66
CA ALA A 24 0.51 -5.20 19.45
C ALA A 24 -0.49 -4.25 18.78
N ASP A 25 -1.37 -3.63 19.56
CA ASP A 25 -2.04 -2.41 19.15
C ASP A 25 -0.99 -1.58 18.42
N ASN A 26 -1.32 -1.03 17.24
CA ASN A 26 -0.33 -0.40 16.38
C ASN A 26 0.35 0.76 17.13
N ALA A 27 1.41 0.45 17.88
CA ALA A 27 2.12 1.39 18.75
C ALA A 27 2.73 2.57 17.96
N VAL A 28 2.67 2.51 16.62
CA VAL A 28 3.21 3.51 15.70
C VAL A 28 2.13 4.46 15.21
N LEU A 29 0.94 3.97 14.87
CA LEU A 29 -0.17 4.75 14.30
C LEU A 29 -1.39 4.82 15.23
N GLY A 30 -1.17 5.14 16.50
CA GLY A 30 -2.27 5.42 17.43
C GLY A 30 -3.02 6.73 17.07
N PRO A 31 -4.27 6.89 17.54
CA PRO A 31 -5.05 8.10 17.32
C PRO A 31 -4.29 9.36 17.80
N GLY A 32 -4.03 10.29 16.89
CA GLY A 32 -3.30 11.53 17.20
C GLY A 32 -1.79 11.45 17.00
N THR A 33 -1.26 10.36 16.43
CA THR A 33 0.13 10.32 15.98
C THR A 33 0.41 11.46 15.00
N THR A 34 1.45 12.24 15.24
CA THR A 34 1.91 13.28 14.33
C THR A 34 2.66 12.63 13.16
N LEU A 35 2.13 12.78 11.96
CA LEU A 35 2.81 12.34 10.75
C LEU A 35 3.85 13.37 10.32
N TYR A 36 4.99 12.92 9.83
CA TYR A 36 6.11 13.79 9.49
C TYR A 36 5.91 14.49 8.15
N VAL A 37 6.10 15.82 8.14
CA VAL A 37 6.24 16.63 6.92
C VAL A 37 7.72 16.82 6.66
N ASP A 38 8.21 16.25 5.57
CA ASP A 38 9.62 16.36 5.20
C ASP A 38 9.91 17.67 4.45
N PRO A 39 10.68 18.62 5.04
CA PRO A 39 11.06 19.86 4.38
C PRO A 39 12.03 19.64 3.22
N ALA A 40 12.61 18.45 3.08
CA ALA A 40 13.49 18.05 1.99
C ALA A 40 12.80 17.13 0.96
N SER A 41 11.45 17.02 1.02
CA SER A 41 10.67 16.20 0.09
C SER A 41 10.87 16.60 -1.37
N THR A 42 10.62 15.69 -2.29
CA THR A 42 10.65 15.95 -3.74
C THR A 42 9.73 17.10 -4.14
N THR A 43 8.58 17.22 -3.47
CA THR A 43 7.64 18.35 -3.65
C THR A 43 8.27 19.69 -3.24
N GLN A 44 8.97 19.75 -2.12
CA GLN A 44 9.67 20.96 -1.68
C GLN A 44 10.85 21.31 -2.61
N GLN A 45 11.55 20.30 -3.11
CA GLN A 45 12.60 20.47 -4.12
C GLN A 45 12.01 20.99 -5.46
N ALA A 46 10.85 20.51 -5.88
CA ALA A 46 10.14 21.02 -7.04
C ALA A 46 9.76 22.49 -6.85
N ALA A 47 9.21 22.86 -5.67
CA ALA A 47 8.86 24.23 -5.34
C ALA A 47 10.06 25.20 -5.44
N GLY A 48 11.27 24.73 -5.13
CA GLY A 48 12.50 25.50 -5.27
C GLY A 48 12.87 25.87 -6.72
N LYS A 49 12.30 25.17 -7.69
CA LYS A 49 12.57 25.34 -9.13
C LYS A 49 11.42 26.04 -9.88
N LEU A 50 10.32 26.34 -9.20
CA LEU A 50 9.08 26.88 -9.76
C LEU A 50 8.89 28.34 -9.31
N GLU A 51 8.04 29.04 -10.06
CA GLU A 51 7.66 30.44 -9.76
C GLU A 51 6.12 30.60 -9.73
N GLY A 52 5.66 31.75 -9.28
CA GLY A 52 4.26 32.13 -9.31
C GLY A 52 3.33 31.12 -8.62
N GLN A 53 2.20 30.80 -9.32
CA GLN A 53 1.19 29.91 -8.77
C GLN A 53 1.68 28.45 -8.67
N ALA A 54 2.49 27.98 -9.63
CA ALA A 54 3.04 26.63 -9.60
C ALA A 54 3.90 26.37 -8.35
N ARG A 55 4.72 27.37 -7.97
CA ARG A 55 5.48 27.33 -6.71
C ARG A 55 4.56 27.32 -5.50
N ALA A 56 3.53 28.17 -5.49
CA ALA A 56 2.57 28.23 -4.38
C ALA A 56 1.83 26.90 -4.20
N ASP A 57 1.44 26.25 -5.30
CA ASP A 57 0.78 24.97 -5.29
C ASP A 57 1.73 23.85 -4.78
N ALA A 58 2.97 23.82 -5.22
CA ALA A 58 3.97 22.88 -4.73
C ALA A 58 4.27 23.07 -3.23
N LEU A 59 4.40 24.32 -2.76
CA LEU A 59 4.58 24.63 -1.34
C LEU A 59 3.37 24.19 -0.51
N LEU A 60 2.16 24.38 -1.02
CA LEU A 60 0.94 23.95 -0.37
C LEU A 60 0.91 22.42 -0.21
N LEU A 61 1.20 21.66 -1.27
CA LEU A 61 1.26 20.20 -1.23
C LEU A 61 2.38 19.71 -0.32
N GLY A 62 3.57 20.32 -0.39
CA GLY A 62 4.71 20.01 0.46
C GLY A 62 4.52 20.35 1.95
N GLY A 63 3.42 21.04 2.30
CA GLY A 63 3.00 21.29 3.68
C GLY A 63 2.24 20.13 4.32
N PHE A 64 1.90 19.09 3.57
CA PHE A 64 1.23 17.89 4.09
C PHE A 64 2.21 16.71 4.20
N PRO A 65 2.00 15.81 5.19
CA PRO A 65 2.75 14.57 5.26
C PRO A 65 2.56 13.74 3.98
N SER A 66 3.64 13.41 3.31
CA SER A 66 3.65 12.49 2.15
C SER A 66 4.76 11.47 2.33
N ALA A 67 4.63 10.32 1.69
CA ALA A 67 5.65 9.29 1.79
C ALA A 67 6.93 9.67 1.03
N THR A 68 8.06 9.19 1.55
CA THR A 68 9.35 9.26 0.85
C THR A 68 9.63 7.91 0.21
N TRP A 69 9.82 7.89 -1.11
CA TRP A 69 10.04 6.69 -1.90
C TRP A 69 11.52 6.36 -2.04
N PHE A 70 11.90 5.15 -1.63
CA PHE A 70 13.22 4.56 -1.86
C PHE A 70 13.08 3.47 -2.92
N THR A 71 13.66 3.70 -4.10
CA THR A 71 13.41 2.89 -5.30
C THR A 71 14.67 2.32 -5.92
N LYS A 72 15.85 2.68 -5.40
CA LYS A 72 17.17 2.34 -5.93
C LYS A 72 18.28 2.70 -4.94
N GLY A 73 19.50 2.55 -5.38
CA GLY A 73 20.73 2.86 -4.64
C GLY A 73 21.39 1.62 -4.08
N THR A 74 22.67 1.74 -3.77
CA THR A 74 23.43 0.71 -3.06
C THR A 74 22.88 0.55 -1.63
N PRO A 75 23.15 -0.57 -0.96
CA PRO A 75 22.80 -0.73 0.45
C PRO A 75 23.30 0.42 1.34
N ALA A 76 24.52 0.90 1.16
CA ALA A 76 25.07 2.01 1.94
C ALA A 76 24.31 3.35 1.71
N GLU A 77 23.97 3.64 0.45
CA GLU A 77 23.24 4.86 0.10
C GLU A 77 21.83 4.85 0.68
N VAL A 78 21.08 3.75 0.54
CA VAL A 78 19.71 3.67 1.07
C VAL A 78 19.71 3.69 2.58
N GLN A 79 20.64 3.02 3.25
CA GLN A 79 20.79 3.06 4.71
C GLN A 79 20.98 4.50 5.20
N ALA A 80 21.92 5.24 4.60
CA ALA A 80 22.19 6.62 4.98
C ALA A 80 20.98 7.55 4.74
N ALA A 81 20.29 7.38 3.60
CA ALA A 81 19.13 8.17 3.25
C ALA A 81 17.92 7.91 4.17
N VAL A 82 17.63 6.64 4.45
CA VAL A 82 16.57 6.24 5.40
C VAL A 82 16.89 6.77 6.80
N LYS A 83 18.14 6.57 7.27
CA LYS A 83 18.57 7.06 8.59
C LYS A 83 18.37 8.58 8.71
N LYS A 84 18.77 9.35 7.72
CA LYS A 84 18.59 10.80 7.69
C LYS A 84 17.13 11.21 7.86
N LEU A 85 16.22 10.54 7.13
CA LEU A 85 14.78 10.81 7.18
C LEU A 85 14.20 10.50 8.57
N VAL A 86 14.45 9.29 9.10
CA VAL A 86 13.84 8.86 10.36
C VAL A 86 14.41 9.62 11.56
N ASP A 87 15.68 10.02 11.54
CA ASP A 87 16.28 10.86 12.57
C ASP A 87 15.69 12.29 12.54
N ALA A 88 15.49 12.86 11.35
CA ALA A 88 14.86 14.17 11.19
C ALA A 88 13.41 14.16 11.68
N ALA A 89 12.66 13.10 11.40
CA ALA A 89 11.29 12.92 11.87
C ALA A 89 11.25 12.74 13.41
N ALA A 90 12.14 11.94 13.95
CA ALA A 90 12.24 11.70 15.40
C ALA A 90 12.55 13.00 16.16
N ALA A 91 13.43 13.87 15.63
CA ALA A 91 13.73 15.18 16.20
C ALA A 91 12.51 16.13 16.27
N LYS A 92 11.45 15.83 15.50
CA LYS A 92 10.16 16.53 15.50
C LYS A 92 9.06 15.79 16.26
N ASN A 93 9.38 14.68 16.95
CA ASN A 93 8.39 13.77 17.55
C ASN A 93 7.30 13.34 16.57
N ALA A 94 7.67 13.14 15.30
CA ALA A 94 6.77 12.76 14.21
C ALA A 94 7.17 11.41 13.60
N VAL A 95 6.22 10.77 12.92
CA VAL A 95 6.41 9.46 12.29
C VAL A 95 6.44 9.65 10.77
N PRO A 96 7.54 9.30 10.09
CA PRO A 96 7.62 9.37 8.64
C PRO A 96 6.96 8.14 8.00
N THR A 97 6.47 8.32 6.77
CA THR A 97 6.05 7.22 5.89
C THR A 97 7.14 6.98 4.84
N VAL A 98 7.65 5.77 4.80
CA VAL A 98 8.68 5.29 3.87
C VAL A 98 8.05 4.30 2.91
N VAL A 99 8.30 4.45 1.62
CA VAL A 99 8.00 3.41 0.62
C VAL A 99 9.29 2.70 0.26
N ALA A 100 9.35 1.40 0.49
CA ALA A 100 10.37 0.51 -0.06
C ALA A 100 9.83 -0.07 -1.38
N TYR A 101 10.47 0.24 -2.52
CA TYR A 101 10.00 -0.12 -3.84
C TYR A 101 11.17 -0.55 -4.73
N ASN A 102 11.66 -1.76 -4.52
CA ASN A 102 12.88 -2.24 -5.17
C ASN A 102 12.90 -3.76 -5.49
N LEU A 103 11.71 -4.39 -5.56
CA LEU A 103 11.62 -5.82 -5.96
C LEU A 103 12.20 -6.05 -7.35
N PRO A 104 12.87 -7.20 -7.61
CA PRO A 104 13.21 -7.63 -8.95
C PRO A 104 11.98 -7.68 -9.86
N HIS A 105 12.16 -7.31 -11.14
CA HIS A 105 11.08 -7.22 -12.14
C HIS A 105 9.94 -6.30 -11.70
N ARG A 106 10.26 -5.22 -10.97
CA ARG A 106 9.31 -4.21 -10.52
C ARG A 106 8.52 -3.68 -11.71
N ASP A 107 7.20 -3.52 -11.50
CA ASP A 107 6.25 -2.99 -12.49
C ASP A 107 6.21 -3.78 -13.81
N CYS A 108 6.80 -4.99 -13.81
CA CYS A 108 6.87 -5.86 -14.99
C CYS A 108 7.28 -5.12 -16.29
N SER A 109 8.28 -4.25 -16.19
CA SER A 109 8.81 -3.43 -17.30
C SER A 109 7.89 -2.32 -17.82
N GLN A 110 6.89 -1.90 -17.02
CA GLN A 110 6.06 -0.72 -17.33
C GLN A 110 6.80 0.59 -16.98
N TYR A 111 6.06 1.68 -16.76
CA TYR A 111 6.63 3.04 -16.59
C TYR A 111 7.54 3.20 -15.35
N SER A 112 7.36 2.35 -14.32
CA SER A 112 8.18 2.32 -13.11
C SER A 112 9.16 1.13 -13.07
N ALA A 113 9.51 0.58 -14.22
CA ALA A 113 10.43 -0.55 -14.35
C ALA A 113 11.74 -0.36 -13.56
N GLY A 114 12.34 -1.46 -13.13
CA GLY A 114 13.59 -1.48 -12.36
C GLY A 114 13.57 -2.51 -11.26
N GLY A 115 14.17 -2.15 -10.13
CA GLY A 115 14.32 -3.02 -8.97
C GLY A 115 15.70 -3.61 -8.83
N ALA A 116 15.89 -4.40 -7.78
CA ALA A 116 17.12 -5.14 -7.53
C ALA A 116 17.35 -6.21 -8.60
N THR A 117 18.61 -6.53 -8.87
CA THR A 117 18.98 -7.47 -9.93
C THR A 117 18.80 -8.94 -9.56
N SER A 118 18.56 -9.23 -8.28
CA SER A 118 18.36 -10.58 -7.78
C SER A 118 17.68 -10.56 -6.40
N LYS A 119 17.19 -11.72 -5.96
CA LYS A 119 16.70 -11.94 -4.60
C LYS A 119 17.72 -11.56 -3.53
N ALA A 120 19.00 -11.97 -3.70
CA ALA A 120 20.07 -11.64 -2.75
C ALA A 120 20.36 -10.14 -2.70
N ALA A 121 20.37 -9.46 -3.84
CA ALA A 121 20.53 -8.01 -3.90
C ALA A 121 19.36 -7.27 -3.23
N TYR A 122 18.13 -7.74 -3.41
CA TYR A 122 16.96 -7.22 -2.74
C TYR A 122 17.05 -7.39 -1.21
N GLN A 123 17.42 -8.58 -0.75
CA GLN A 123 17.56 -8.86 0.69
C GLN A 123 18.63 -7.96 1.33
N ALA A 124 19.79 -7.80 0.70
CA ALA A 124 20.84 -6.90 1.18
C ALA A 124 20.37 -5.43 1.22
N TRP A 125 19.55 -5.02 0.26
CA TRP A 125 18.98 -3.69 0.21
C TRP A 125 17.92 -3.47 1.34
N ILE A 126 17.06 -4.46 1.62
CA ILE A 126 16.10 -4.44 2.73
C ILE A 126 16.82 -4.44 4.09
N ASP A 127 17.91 -5.21 4.23
CA ASP A 127 18.72 -5.18 5.44
C ASP A 127 19.28 -3.78 5.71
N ALA A 128 19.69 -3.08 4.67
CA ALA A 128 20.19 -1.71 4.76
C ALA A 128 19.05 -0.70 5.10
N VAL A 129 17.85 -0.89 4.54
CA VAL A 129 16.67 -0.10 4.94
C VAL A 129 16.38 -0.30 6.44
N ALA A 130 16.33 -1.54 6.90
CA ALA A 130 16.08 -1.86 8.30
C ALA A 130 17.17 -1.29 9.22
N ALA A 131 18.45 -1.38 8.83
CA ALA A 131 19.57 -0.78 9.55
C ALA A 131 19.48 0.76 9.59
N GLY A 132 19.03 1.39 8.49
CA GLY A 132 18.78 2.83 8.44
C GLY A 132 17.66 3.28 9.37
N ILE A 133 16.59 2.49 9.50
CA ILE A 133 15.50 2.74 10.45
C ILE A 133 16.00 2.63 11.89
N GLY A 134 16.82 1.62 12.20
CA GLY A 134 17.28 1.36 13.56
C GLY A 134 16.10 1.14 14.52
N ASP A 135 16.05 1.91 15.60
CA ASP A 135 15.00 1.86 16.63
C ASP A 135 13.93 2.95 16.49
N ARG A 136 13.93 3.70 15.38
CA ARG A 136 13.01 4.81 15.15
C ARG A 136 11.59 4.34 14.82
N LYS A 137 10.60 5.19 15.15
CA LYS A 137 9.23 5.00 14.68
C LYS A 137 9.14 5.28 13.18
N VAL A 138 8.48 4.40 12.45
CA VAL A 138 8.30 4.54 11.00
C VAL A 138 7.08 3.76 10.52
N VAL A 139 6.41 4.28 9.50
CA VAL A 139 5.46 3.53 8.67
C VAL A 139 6.20 3.08 7.41
N VAL A 140 6.20 1.79 7.13
CA VAL A 140 6.79 1.22 5.93
C VAL A 140 5.69 0.68 5.02
N ILE A 141 5.58 1.26 3.85
CA ILE A 141 4.76 0.79 2.73
C ILE A 141 5.68 -0.09 1.88
N LEU A 142 5.41 -1.39 1.94
CA LEU A 142 6.32 -2.40 1.40
C LEU A 142 5.86 -2.84 0.02
N GLU A 143 6.58 -2.41 -1.00
CA GLU A 143 6.52 -2.84 -2.39
C GLU A 143 5.12 -2.67 -3.01
N PRO A 144 4.67 -1.44 -3.28
CA PRO A 144 3.50 -1.18 -4.12
C PRO A 144 3.53 -2.03 -5.40
N ASP A 145 2.37 -2.55 -5.81
CA ASP A 145 2.17 -3.50 -6.91
C ASP A 145 2.86 -4.87 -6.72
N GLY A 146 3.60 -5.04 -5.63
CA GLY A 146 4.42 -6.23 -5.37
C GLY A 146 3.62 -7.53 -5.23
N LEU A 147 2.36 -7.43 -4.77
CA LEU A 147 1.42 -8.55 -4.73
C LEU A 147 0.36 -8.48 -5.84
N GLY A 148 0.16 -7.31 -6.44
CA GLY A 148 -0.70 -7.13 -7.60
C GLY A 148 -0.08 -7.68 -8.89
N ILE A 149 1.24 -7.53 -9.06
CA ILE A 149 1.99 -7.92 -10.26
C ILE A 149 3.09 -8.94 -9.87
N ILE A 150 2.80 -10.22 -9.97
CA ILE A 150 3.74 -11.29 -9.64
C ILE A 150 4.13 -12.04 -10.92
N PRO A 151 5.44 -12.08 -11.30
CA PRO A 151 5.87 -12.81 -12.48
C PRO A 151 5.42 -14.28 -12.49
N PHE A 152 4.80 -14.71 -13.60
CA PHE A 152 4.34 -16.08 -13.84
C PHE A 152 3.41 -16.65 -12.76
N HIS A 153 2.71 -15.78 -12.02
CA HIS A 153 1.74 -16.22 -11.01
C HIS A 153 0.48 -16.77 -11.65
N THR A 154 -0.10 -17.77 -11.01
CA THR A 154 -1.42 -18.30 -11.34
C THR A 154 -2.38 -17.94 -10.21
N ASP A 155 -3.47 -17.24 -10.53
CA ASP A 155 -4.48 -16.79 -9.58
C ASP A 155 -5.36 -17.96 -9.06
N LEU A 156 -6.28 -17.66 -8.14
CA LEU A 156 -7.18 -18.68 -7.56
C LEU A 156 -8.12 -19.32 -8.59
N SER A 157 -8.32 -18.72 -9.77
CA SER A 157 -9.12 -19.27 -10.85
C SER A 157 -8.32 -20.20 -11.79
N GLY A 158 -7.01 -20.30 -11.59
CA GLY A 158 -6.09 -21.04 -12.46
C GLY A 158 -5.59 -20.24 -13.65
N LYS A 159 -5.89 -18.95 -13.73
CA LYS A 159 -5.41 -18.08 -14.82
C LYS A 159 -4.00 -17.57 -14.51
N GLU A 160 -3.08 -17.75 -15.47
CA GLU A 160 -1.73 -17.20 -15.41
C GLU A 160 -1.75 -15.69 -15.69
N GLU A 161 -1.01 -14.93 -14.88
CA GLU A 161 -0.91 -13.48 -15.02
C GLU A 161 -0.16 -13.04 -16.30
N TRP A 162 -0.39 -11.80 -16.70
CA TRP A 162 0.20 -11.21 -17.88
C TRP A 162 1.70 -10.93 -17.73
N CYS A 163 2.19 -10.75 -16.49
CA CYS A 163 3.58 -10.43 -16.20
C CYS A 163 4.50 -11.63 -16.47
N LYS A 164 5.27 -11.56 -17.56
CA LYS A 164 6.16 -12.64 -18.01
C LYS A 164 7.50 -12.08 -18.46
N PRO A 165 8.28 -11.49 -17.53
CA PRO A 165 9.59 -10.93 -17.88
C PRO A 165 10.53 -12.07 -18.34
N PRO A 166 11.21 -11.89 -19.48
CA PRO A 166 12.04 -12.96 -20.07
C PRO A 166 13.25 -13.34 -19.19
N GLU A 167 13.68 -12.43 -18.31
CA GLU A 167 14.81 -12.65 -17.40
C GLU A 167 14.42 -13.42 -16.13
N ALA A 168 13.12 -13.58 -15.85
CA ALA A 168 12.67 -14.30 -14.67
C ALA A 168 12.51 -15.80 -14.94
N ASP A 169 12.95 -16.62 -13.99
CA ASP A 169 12.70 -18.06 -14.07
C ASP A 169 11.22 -18.36 -13.79
N LYS A 170 10.53 -18.86 -14.81
CA LYS A 170 9.10 -19.20 -14.74
C LYS A 170 8.77 -20.17 -13.58
N ALA A 171 9.67 -21.10 -13.24
CA ALA A 171 9.42 -22.11 -12.24
C ALA A 171 9.52 -21.57 -10.80
N THR A 172 10.30 -20.51 -10.59
CA THR A 172 10.64 -20.01 -9.23
C THR A 172 10.16 -18.60 -8.95
N ALA A 173 9.94 -17.77 -9.97
CA ALA A 173 9.72 -16.33 -9.82
C ALA A 173 8.57 -15.97 -8.87
N ALA A 174 7.43 -16.64 -8.98
CA ALA A 174 6.28 -16.39 -8.10
C ALA A 174 6.58 -16.80 -6.64
N LYS A 175 7.25 -17.92 -6.43
CA LYS A 175 7.69 -18.37 -5.10
C LYS A 175 8.69 -17.40 -4.49
N GLU A 176 9.69 -17.00 -5.26
CA GLU A 176 10.73 -16.04 -4.81
C GLU A 176 10.14 -14.68 -4.45
N ARG A 177 9.09 -14.22 -5.14
CA ARG A 177 8.37 -13.00 -4.79
C ARG A 177 7.82 -13.07 -3.36
N TYR A 178 7.13 -14.16 -3.00
CA TYR A 178 6.63 -14.35 -1.65
C TYR A 178 7.74 -14.48 -0.62
N GLU A 179 8.82 -15.19 -0.93
CA GLU A 179 9.98 -15.33 -0.04
C GLU A 179 10.66 -13.99 0.21
N MET A 180 10.81 -13.14 -0.81
CA MET A 180 11.39 -11.79 -0.67
C MET A 180 10.52 -10.91 0.21
N LEU A 181 9.21 -10.90 -0.01
CA LEU A 181 8.28 -10.11 0.79
C LEU A 181 8.22 -10.59 2.24
N GLY A 182 8.15 -11.90 2.48
CA GLY A 182 8.20 -12.50 3.81
C GLY A 182 9.49 -12.14 4.56
N TYR A 183 10.64 -12.21 3.87
CA TYR A 183 11.92 -11.78 4.42
C TYR A 183 11.91 -10.29 4.81
N ALA A 184 11.40 -9.44 3.93
CA ALA A 184 11.32 -8.00 4.19
C ALA A 184 10.41 -7.68 5.40
N VAL A 185 9.26 -8.36 5.51
CA VAL A 185 8.38 -8.24 6.68
C VAL A 185 9.14 -8.58 7.95
N ASP A 186 9.81 -9.73 8.00
CA ASP A 186 10.53 -10.20 9.19
C ASP A 186 11.67 -9.24 9.59
N LYS A 187 12.45 -8.76 8.62
CA LYS A 187 13.55 -7.82 8.87
C LYS A 187 13.06 -6.46 9.38
N LEU A 188 12.05 -5.88 8.73
CA LEU A 188 11.53 -4.57 9.10
C LEU A 188 10.73 -4.60 10.40
N ARG A 189 10.04 -5.71 10.71
CA ARG A 189 9.30 -5.92 11.95
C ARG A 189 10.18 -6.32 13.12
N ALA A 190 11.45 -6.67 12.92
CA ALA A 190 12.41 -6.85 14.00
C ALA A 190 12.53 -5.59 14.87
N ASN A 191 12.30 -4.40 14.32
CA ASN A 191 12.05 -3.20 15.09
C ASN A 191 10.54 -3.12 15.45
N PRO A 192 10.15 -3.23 16.74
CA PRO A 192 8.75 -3.15 17.17
C PRO A 192 8.10 -1.77 16.89
N ARG A 193 8.90 -0.75 16.59
CA ARG A 193 8.46 0.61 16.23
C ARG A 193 8.32 0.82 14.72
N SER A 194 8.44 -0.25 13.90
CA SER A 194 8.13 -0.21 12.47
C SER A 194 6.72 -0.75 12.24
N ALA A 195 5.83 0.07 11.71
CA ALA A 195 4.53 -0.38 11.20
C ALA A 195 4.69 -0.72 9.71
N VAL A 196 4.62 -2.00 9.37
CA VAL A 196 4.88 -2.52 8.01
C VAL A 196 3.58 -2.96 7.38
N TYR A 197 3.28 -2.44 6.19
CA TYR A 197 2.07 -2.76 5.42
C TYR A 197 2.45 -3.32 4.06
N LEU A 198 1.85 -4.46 3.69
CA LEU A 198 2.01 -5.14 2.40
C LEU A 198 0.99 -4.64 1.37
N ASP A 199 1.25 -4.87 0.09
CA ASP A 199 0.36 -4.46 -0.99
C ASP A 199 -0.99 -5.21 -0.97
N GLY A 200 -2.08 -4.48 -0.83
CA GLY A 200 -3.46 -4.95 -0.92
C GLY A 200 -4.17 -4.50 -2.20
N THR A 201 -3.46 -3.95 -3.17
CA THR A 201 -3.98 -3.46 -4.46
C THR A 201 -5.10 -2.41 -4.31
N HIS A 202 -6.18 -2.48 -5.09
CA HIS A 202 -7.34 -1.60 -4.97
C HIS A 202 -8.63 -2.27 -5.44
N SER A 203 -9.78 -1.64 -5.13
CA SER A 203 -11.11 -2.22 -5.30
C SER A 203 -11.56 -2.47 -6.76
N ALA A 204 -10.81 -2.00 -7.74
CA ALA A 204 -11.06 -2.25 -9.16
C ALA A 204 -10.02 -3.17 -9.80
N TRP A 205 -9.22 -3.87 -9.01
CA TRP A 205 -8.15 -4.76 -9.50
C TRP A 205 -8.39 -6.21 -9.06
N LEU A 206 -7.75 -6.70 -7.99
CA LEU A 206 -7.87 -8.09 -7.57
C LEU A 206 -9.12 -8.32 -6.69
N GLY A 207 -9.76 -9.47 -6.83
CA GLY A 207 -10.82 -9.89 -5.91
C GLY A 207 -10.30 -10.07 -4.49
N ALA A 208 -11.15 -9.78 -3.47
CA ALA A 208 -10.76 -9.84 -2.07
C ALA A 208 -10.14 -11.18 -1.66
N GLY A 209 -10.64 -12.30 -2.18
CA GLY A 209 -10.10 -13.64 -1.92
C GLY A 209 -8.70 -13.83 -2.49
N ASP A 210 -8.46 -13.40 -3.73
CA ASP A 210 -7.16 -13.59 -4.38
C ASP A 210 -6.07 -12.77 -3.65
N ILE A 211 -6.31 -11.49 -3.41
CA ILE A 211 -5.32 -10.67 -2.70
C ILE A 211 -5.12 -11.12 -1.24
N ALA A 212 -6.17 -11.58 -0.55
CA ALA A 212 -6.04 -12.16 0.80
C ALA A 212 -5.12 -13.39 0.82
N SER A 213 -5.24 -14.29 -0.17
CA SER A 213 -4.34 -15.42 -0.35
C SER A 213 -2.89 -14.99 -0.55
N ARG A 214 -2.65 -13.98 -1.40
CA ARG A 214 -1.31 -13.45 -1.68
C ARG A 214 -0.71 -12.78 -0.43
N LEU A 215 -1.49 -11.99 0.29
CA LEU A 215 -1.08 -11.35 1.54
C LEU A 215 -0.67 -12.39 2.61
N VAL A 216 -1.43 -13.46 2.77
CA VAL A 216 -1.08 -14.53 3.72
C VAL A 216 0.20 -15.24 3.31
N LYS A 217 0.38 -15.58 2.03
CA LYS A 217 1.62 -16.16 1.49
C LYS A 217 2.83 -15.25 1.69
N ALA A 218 2.64 -13.93 1.62
CA ALA A 218 3.69 -12.93 1.88
C ALA A 218 3.94 -12.64 3.36
N GLY A 219 3.15 -13.20 4.28
CA GLY A 219 3.35 -13.08 5.72
C GLY A 219 2.66 -11.89 6.37
N VAL A 220 1.51 -11.44 5.87
CA VAL A 220 0.74 -10.32 6.44
C VAL A 220 0.40 -10.50 7.91
N GLN A 221 0.28 -11.74 8.39
CA GLN A 221 0.03 -12.05 9.80
C GLN A 221 1.19 -11.64 10.73
N ARG A 222 2.39 -11.44 10.19
CA ARG A 222 3.59 -10.94 10.91
C ARG A 222 3.83 -9.45 10.67
N ALA A 223 3.16 -8.86 9.67
CA ALA A 223 3.17 -7.43 9.39
C ALA A 223 2.22 -6.67 10.33
N SER A 224 2.12 -5.36 10.17
CA SER A 224 1.09 -4.53 10.82
C SER A 224 -0.25 -4.61 10.09
N GLY A 225 -0.22 -4.99 8.82
CA GLY A 225 -1.38 -5.12 7.97
C GLY A 225 -1.04 -4.96 6.49
N PHE A 226 -1.95 -4.34 5.74
CA PHE A 226 -1.77 -4.08 4.31
C PHE A 226 -2.16 -2.63 3.97
N PHE A 227 -1.72 -2.15 2.82
CA PHE A 227 -2.15 -0.87 2.28
C PHE A 227 -2.97 -1.08 1.01
N ILE A 228 -3.85 -0.14 0.70
CA ILE A 228 -4.65 -0.17 -0.53
C ILE A 228 -4.65 1.18 -1.23
N ASN A 229 -4.91 1.15 -2.56
CA ASN A 229 -5.09 2.31 -3.43
C ASN A 229 -3.81 3.12 -3.71
N VAL A 230 -2.62 2.59 -3.45
CA VAL A 230 -1.38 3.32 -3.76
C VAL A 230 -1.31 3.60 -5.26
N SER A 231 -1.03 4.87 -5.59
CA SER A 231 -0.98 5.39 -6.97
C SER A 231 -2.29 5.27 -7.77
N ASN A 232 -3.43 5.02 -7.10
CA ASN A 232 -4.74 4.85 -7.73
C ASN A 232 -5.78 5.87 -7.22
N TYR A 233 -7.01 5.76 -7.71
CA TYR A 233 -8.03 6.80 -7.59
C TYR A 233 -9.38 6.29 -7.09
N GLU A 234 -9.45 5.06 -6.55
CA GLU A 234 -10.72 4.47 -6.13
C GLU A 234 -11.36 5.25 -4.97
N PRO A 235 -12.69 5.43 -4.97
CA PRO A 235 -13.37 6.19 -3.93
C PRO A 235 -13.32 5.47 -2.57
N ASN A 236 -13.22 6.26 -1.49
CA ASN A 236 -13.03 5.73 -0.13
C ASN A 236 -14.11 4.75 0.33
N ASP A 237 -15.38 4.95 -0.06
CA ASP A 237 -16.47 4.05 0.30
C ASP A 237 -16.29 2.64 -0.29
N LYS A 238 -15.76 2.54 -1.53
CA LYS A 238 -15.37 1.26 -2.13
C LYS A 238 -14.14 0.67 -1.45
N LEU A 239 -13.16 1.49 -1.13
CA LEU A 239 -11.92 1.04 -0.48
C LEU A 239 -12.18 0.53 0.94
N LEU A 240 -13.09 1.15 1.69
CA LEU A 240 -13.48 0.70 3.02
C LEU A 240 -14.13 -0.68 2.99
N ASP A 241 -15.07 -0.92 2.07
CA ASP A 241 -15.64 -2.26 1.89
C ASP A 241 -14.57 -3.28 1.46
N TYR A 242 -13.77 -2.93 0.45
CA TYR A 242 -12.73 -3.80 -0.09
C TYR A 242 -11.69 -4.20 0.97
N GLY A 243 -11.11 -3.22 1.69
CA GLY A 243 -10.17 -3.50 2.76
C GLY A 243 -10.78 -4.31 3.91
N THR A 244 -12.05 -4.05 4.24
CA THR A 244 -12.78 -4.84 5.23
C THR A 244 -12.94 -6.29 4.77
N TRP A 245 -13.31 -6.53 3.52
CA TRP A 245 -13.45 -7.89 2.99
C TRP A 245 -12.11 -8.63 2.89
N ILE A 246 -11.02 -7.96 2.54
CA ILE A 246 -9.68 -8.56 2.60
C ILE A 246 -9.37 -9.01 4.04
N SER A 247 -9.56 -8.14 5.03
CA SER A 247 -9.35 -8.44 6.44
C SER A 247 -10.20 -9.63 6.90
N GLN A 248 -11.48 -9.63 6.54
CA GLN A 248 -12.43 -10.68 6.88
C GLN A 248 -12.11 -11.99 6.15
N CYS A 249 -11.66 -11.94 4.89
CA CYS A 249 -11.24 -13.14 4.15
C CYS A 249 -9.99 -13.76 4.75
N ILE A 250 -9.00 -12.97 5.16
CA ILE A 250 -7.84 -13.46 5.89
C ILE A 250 -8.29 -14.18 7.16
N GLN A 251 -9.17 -13.56 7.96
CA GLN A 251 -9.69 -14.17 9.17
C GLN A 251 -10.47 -15.46 8.88
N TYR A 252 -11.34 -15.47 7.89
CA TYR A 252 -12.12 -16.64 7.45
C TYR A 252 -11.21 -17.81 7.04
N ALA A 253 -10.21 -17.53 6.20
CA ALA A 253 -9.36 -18.57 5.62
C ALA A 253 -8.18 -18.99 6.51
N THR A 254 -7.92 -18.29 7.64
CA THR A 254 -6.81 -18.62 8.56
C THR A 254 -7.25 -18.85 10.01
N GLY A 255 -8.50 -18.55 10.33
CA GLY A 255 -9.05 -18.63 11.69
C GLY A 255 -9.53 -20.03 12.11
N GLY A 256 -9.32 -21.05 11.27
CA GLY A 256 -9.83 -22.41 11.50
C GLY A 256 -11.29 -22.60 11.08
N GLY A 257 -11.84 -23.79 11.27
CA GLY A 257 -13.20 -24.14 10.85
C GLY A 257 -13.29 -24.44 9.34
N ASP A 258 -14.52 -24.41 8.81
CA ASP A 258 -14.83 -24.83 7.43
C ASP A 258 -14.26 -23.91 6.34
N GLY A 259 -13.86 -22.67 6.72
CA GLY A 259 -13.25 -21.71 5.84
C GLY A 259 -11.74 -21.84 5.68
N ASN A 260 -11.10 -22.63 6.53
CA ASN A 260 -9.64 -22.68 6.59
C ASN A 260 -8.99 -23.12 5.28
N GLY A 261 -8.12 -22.31 4.72
CA GLY A 261 -7.45 -22.53 3.44
C GLY A 261 -8.30 -22.16 2.19
N HIS A 262 -9.57 -21.78 2.35
CA HIS A 262 -10.53 -21.58 1.26
C HIS A 262 -10.72 -20.10 0.88
N PHE A 263 -9.67 -19.45 0.39
CA PHE A 263 -9.72 -18.06 -0.09
C PHE A 263 -10.66 -17.87 -1.29
N GLU A 264 -10.81 -18.91 -2.13
CA GLU A 264 -11.69 -18.89 -3.31
C GLU A 264 -13.18 -18.76 -2.97
N ARG A 265 -13.56 -19.04 -1.71
CA ARG A 265 -14.95 -18.90 -1.22
C ARG A 265 -15.26 -17.50 -0.76
N CYS A 266 -14.25 -16.66 -0.52
CA CYS A 266 -14.45 -15.32 0.00
C CYS A 266 -15.27 -14.46 -0.96
N ALA A 267 -16.30 -13.81 -0.44
CA ALA A 267 -17.05 -12.81 -1.19
C ALA A 267 -16.15 -11.61 -1.55
N SER A 268 -16.44 -10.99 -2.67
CA SER A 268 -15.65 -9.87 -3.18
C SER A 268 -16.54 -8.82 -3.87
N GLN A 269 -15.94 -7.78 -4.43
CA GLN A 269 -16.60 -6.81 -5.30
C GLN A 269 -17.08 -7.40 -6.63
N TYR A 270 -16.61 -8.62 -6.99
CA TYR A 270 -16.95 -9.31 -8.24
C TYR A 270 -17.91 -10.45 -8.06
N HIS A 271 -18.01 -11.04 -6.86
CA HIS A 271 -18.93 -12.12 -6.56
C HIS A 271 -19.15 -12.21 -5.03
N PRO A 272 -20.40 -12.35 -4.53
CA PRO A 272 -21.67 -12.28 -5.27
C PRO A 272 -22.08 -10.86 -5.68
N ALA A 273 -21.28 -9.84 -5.35
CA ALA A 273 -21.48 -8.46 -5.79
C ALA A 273 -21.17 -8.29 -7.29
N ASN A 274 -21.59 -7.16 -7.83
CA ASN A 274 -21.23 -6.69 -9.17
C ASN A 274 -20.43 -5.39 -9.04
N PRO A 275 -19.20 -5.27 -9.60
CA PRO A 275 -18.37 -4.08 -9.47
C PRO A 275 -19.01 -2.82 -10.07
N ASN A 276 -19.92 -2.99 -11.05
CA ASN A 276 -20.63 -1.91 -11.73
C ASN A 276 -21.95 -1.53 -11.06
N ASP A 277 -22.40 -2.28 -10.06
CA ASP A 277 -23.63 -2.02 -9.31
C ASP A 277 -23.34 -2.01 -7.80
N ARG A 278 -23.18 -0.82 -7.26
CA ARG A 278 -22.85 -0.59 -5.86
C ARG A 278 -23.88 -1.13 -4.87
N ALA A 279 -25.16 -1.22 -5.27
CA ALA A 279 -26.21 -1.77 -4.44
C ALA A 279 -25.99 -3.25 -4.13
N THR A 280 -25.44 -4.00 -5.08
CA THR A 280 -25.15 -5.44 -4.93
C THR A 280 -24.02 -5.72 -3.93
N TRP A 281 -23.23 -4.71 -3.54
CA TRP A 281 -22.14 -4.89 -2.57
C TRP A 281 -22.66 -5.28 -1.18
N ALA A 282 -23.95 -5.02 -0.92
CA ALA A 282 -24.66 -5.54 0.25
C ALA A 282 -24.64 -7.07 0.33
N LEU A 283 -24.60 -7.77 -0.81
CA LEU A 283 -24.54 -9.24 -0.86
C LEU A 283 -23.21 -9.75 -0.28
N SER A 284 -22.09 -9.12 -0.63
CA SER A 284 -20.77 -9.50 -0.08
C SER A 284 -20.66 -9.17 1.41
N ARG A 285 -21.19 -8.01 1.87
CA ARG A 285 -21.26 -7.71 3.30
C ARG A 285 -22.10 -8.76 4.06
N LYS A 286 -23.22 -9.15 3.50
CA LYS A 286 -24.08 -10.20 4.07
C LYS A 286 -23.35 -11.54 4.13
N TRP A 287 -22.64 -11.92 3.07
CA TRP A 287 -21.90 -13.17 3.04
C TRP A 287 -20.90 -13.24 4.22
N TYR A 288 -20.12 -12.19 4.48
CA TYR A 288 -19.19 -12.17 5.62
C TYR A 288 -19.92 -12.19 6.96
N ALA A 289 -21.05 -11.49 7.11
CA ALA A 289 -21.85 -11.53 8.32
C ALA A 289 -22.37 -12.96 8.63
N ASP A 290 -22.75 -13.70 7.60
CA ASP A 290 -23.24 -15.07 7.74
C ASP A 290 -22.14 -16.11 8.00
N ASN A 291 -20.92 -15.90 7.46
CA ASN A 291 -19.87 -16.92 7.41
C ASN A 291 -18.69 -16.69 8.38
N LEU A 292 -18.50 -15.45 8.88
CA LEU A 292 -17.35 -15.11 9.73
C LEU A 292 -17.54 -15.45 11.21
N GLY A 293 -18.76 -15.67 11.68
CA GLY A 293 -19.15 -15.67 13.10
C GLY A 293 -18.46 -16.67 14.05
N LYS A 294 -17.65 -17.60 13.53
CA LYS A 294 -16.87 -18.57 14.33
C LYS A 294 -15.39 -18.57 14.01
N ALA A 295 -14.94 -17.75 13.08
CA ALA A 295 -13.53 -17.69 12.74
C ALA A 295 -12.73 -17.05 13.88
N ALA A 296 -11.74 -17.76 14.37
CA ALA A 296 -10.83 -17.26 15.40
C ALA A 296 -9.80 -16.28 14.79
N GLY A 297 -9.16 -15.48 15.62
CA GLY A 297 -8.11 -14.55 15.21
C GLY A 297 -8.54 -13.09 15.21
N ARG A 298 -7.55 -12.21 15.11
CA ARG A 298 -7.77 -10.78 15.05
C ARG A 298 -7.93 -10.33 13.61
N PRO A 299 -8.77 -9.32 13.33
CA PRO A 299 -8.84 -8.73 12.01
C PRO A 299 -7.50 -8.10 11.63
N THR A 300 -7.16 -8.20 10.35
CA THR A 300 -5.97 -7.57 9.77
C THR A 300 -6.27 -6.12 9.46
N HIS A 301 -5.47 -5.20 10.01
CA HIS A 301 -5.64 -3.76 9.80
C HIS A 301 -5.10 -3.31 8.43
N PHE A 302 -5.47 -2.09 8.02
CA PHE A 302 -4.97 -1.53 6.77
C PHE A 302 -4.85 -0.01 6.80
N VAL A 303 -4.09 0.52 5.85
CA VAL A 303 -4.00 1.95 5.56
C VAL A 303 -4.46 2.23 4.13
N ILE A 304 -4.95 3.43 3.87
CA ILE A 304 -5.48 3.82 2.56
C ILE A 304 -4.69 5.01 2.02
N ASP A 305 -4.21 4.89 0.76
CA ASP A 305 -3.72 6.05 0.02
C ASP A 305 -4.89 6.90 -0.46
N THR A 306 -4.97 8.11 0.10
CA THR A 306 -6.01 9.08 -0.23
C THR A 306 -5.48 10.30 -0.98
N SER A 307 -4.26 10.22 -1.48
CA SER A 307 -3.54 11.34 -2.09
C SER A 307 -4.28 11.95 -3.29
N ARG A 308 -4.94 11.12 -4.11
CA ARG A 308 -5.49 11.54 -5.41
C ARG A 308 -6.93 11.09 -5.68
N ASN A 309 -7.63 10.55 -4.69
CA ASN A 309 -8.92 9.89 -4.87
C ASN A 309 -10.15 10.75 -4.54
N GLY A 310 -9.98 12.05 -4.36
CA GLY A 310 -11.08 12.95 -3.97
C GLY A 310 -12.22 13.07 -4.98
N ARG A 311 -12.00 12.64 -6.22
CA ARG A 311 -13.01 12.58 -7.28
C ARG A 311 -13.32 11.14 -7.72
N GLY A 312 -12.72 10.16 -7.05
CA GLY A 312 -12.87 8.75 -7.39
C GLY A 312 -12.20 8.36 -8.70
N SER A 313 -12.53 7.17 -9.21
CA SER A 313 -11.97 6.58 -10.42
C SER A 313 -12.25 7.44 -11.65
N TRP A 314 -11.39 7.28 -12.66
CA TRP A 314 -11.57 7.90 -13.98
C TRP A 314 -11.95 6.83 -15.01
N ALA A 315 -12.69 7.24 -16.01
CA ALA A 315 -12.93 6.47 -17.22
C ALA A 315 -12.90 7.42 -18.44
N PRO A 316 -12.53 6.92 -19.62
CA PRO A 316 -12.67 7.67 -20.86
C PRO A 316 -14.10 8.17 -21.08
N LYS A 317 -14.24 9.28 -21.79
CA LYS A 317 -15.58 9.78 -22.17
C LYS A 317 -16.34 8.72 -22.98
N PRO A 318 -17.67 8.61 -22.82
CA PRO A 318 -18.47 7.72 -23.64
C PRO A 318 -18.19 7.92 -25.14
N GLY A 319 -17.97 6.81 -25.86
CA GLY A 319 -17.61 6.84 -27.28
C GLY A 319 -16.11 6.96 -27.57
N THR A 320 -15.25 7.16 -26.56
CA THR A 320 -13.79 7.11 -26.72
C THR A 320 -13.29 5.70 -26.44
N THR A 321 -12.52 5.13 -27.36
CA THR A 321 -11.91 3.81 -27.21
C THR A 321 -10.39 3.92 -27.31
N TYR A 322 -9.70 3.40 -26.31
CA TYR A 322 -8.24 3.25 -26.26
C TYR A 322 -7.87 1.77 -26.30
N LYS A 323 -6.67 1.44 -26.81
CA LYS A 323 -6.16 0.06 -26.78
C LYS A 323 -5.93 -0.41 -25.33
N ASP A 324 -5.43 0.47 -24.50
CA ASP A 324 -5.31 0.33 -23.05
C ASP A 324 -5.66 1.69 -22.42
N PRO A 325 -6.78 1.83 -21.74
CA PRO A 325 -7.19 3.12 -21.20
C PRO A 325 -6.28 3.63 -20.08
N GLN A 326 -5.40 2.79 -19.50
CA GLN A 326 -4.44 3.17 -18.46
C GLN A 326 -5.08 4.08 -17.40
N THR A 327 -6.22 3.65 -16.87
CA THR A 327 -7.07 4.47 -15.97
C THR A 327 -6.35 4.92 -14.70
N TRP A 328 -5.25 4.24 -14.37
CA TRP A 328 -4.35 4.53 -13.26
C TRP A 328 -3.30 5.60 -13.61
N CYS A 329 -2.98 5.80 -14.88
CA CYS A 329 -1.85 6.62 -15.32
C CYS A 329 -2.28 8.07 -15.58
N ASN A 330 -1.92 9.00 -14.72
CA ASN A 330 -2.17 10.45 -14.79
C ASN A 330 -3.57 10.86 -15.31
N PRO A 331 -4.68 10.21 -14.91
CA PRO A 331 -5.99 10.57 -15.45
C PRO A 331 -6.34 12.03 -15.14
N PRO A 332 -6.98 12.74 -16.10
CA PRO A 332 -7.35 14.13 -15.90
C PRO A 332 -8.51 14.29 -14.90
N GLY A 333 -8.65 15.50 -14.36
CA GLY A 333 -9.79 15.87 -13.53
C GLY A 333 -9.85 15.17 -12.17
N ARG A 334 -8.73 14.72 -11.64
CA ARG A 334 -8.67 14.10 -10.29
C ARG A 334 -8.40 15.16 -9.23
N GLY A 335 -8.84 14.88 -7.98
CA GLY A 335 -8.67 15.76 -6.85
C GLY A 335 -7.97 15.08 -5.67
N LEU A 336 -7.31 15.87 -4.83
CA LEU A 336 -6.84 15.39 -3.52
C LEU A 336 -8.01 14.80 -2.74
N GLY A 337 -7.78 13.68 -2.07
CA GLY A 337 -8.73 13.09 -1.15
C GLY A 337 -8.56 13.56 0.29
N LEU A 338 -8.91 12.71 1.25
CA LEU A 338 -8.75 12.99 2.68
C LEU A 338 -7.30 13.29 3.02
N ARG A 339 -7.08 14.26 3.95
CA ARG A 339 -5.73 14.57 4.43
C ARG A 339 -5.15 13.42 5.22
N PRO A 340 -3.81 13.28 5.23
CA PRO A 340 -3.14 12.31 6.08
C PRO A 340 -3.57 12.45 7.54
N THR A 341 -4.03 11.35 8.14
CA THR A 341 -4.48 11.32 9.53
C THR A 341 -4.54 9.89 10.08
N THR A 342 -4.29 9.74 11.37
CA THR A 342 -4.53 8.50 12.12
C THR A 342 -5.89 8.49 12.85
N ARG A 343 -6.67 9.57 12.72
CA ARG A 343 -8.05 9.65 13.24
C ARG A 343 -9.02 9.30 12.13
N THR A 344 -9.11 8.04 11.79
CA THR A 344 -9.89 7.54 10.65
C THR A 344 -11.38 7.34 10.97
N GLY A 345 -11.70 7.13 12.23
CA GLY A 345 -13.06 6.77 12.66
C GLY A 345 -13.48 5.34 12.32
N ASN A 346 -12.58 4.53 11.74
CA ASN A 346 -12.80 3.13 11.41
C ASN A 346 -11.79 2.25 12.17
N PRO A 347 -12.25 1.22 12.91
CA PRO A 347 -11.36 0.40 13.75
C PRO A 347 -10.36 -0.45 12.98
N LEU A 348 -10.59 -0.72 11.68
CA LEU A 348 -9.68 -1.49 10.83
C LEU A 348 -8.69 -0.61 10.06
N VAL A 349 -8.96 0.70 9.97
CA VAL A 349 -8.12 1.64 9.20
C VAL A 349 -7.19 2.38 10.14
N ASP A 350 -5.92 2.05 10.13
CA ASP A 350 -4.91 2.68 11.00
C ASP A 350 -4.61 4.13 10.60
N ALA A 351 -4.62 4.42 9.29
CA ALA A 351 -4.42 5.77 8.79
C ALA A 351 -4.95 5.98 7.36
N TYR A 352 -5.35 7.20 7.06
CA TYR A 352 -5.35 7.76 5.70
C TYR A 352 -4.00 8.41 5.48
N LEU A 353 -3.34 8.08 4.37
CA LEU A 353 -1.99 8.55 4.05
C LEU A 353 -1.95 9.13 2.64
N TRP A 354 -0.97 9.97 2.36
CA TRP A 354 -0.58 10.33 1.00
C TRP A 354 0.69 9.55 0.66
N ILE A 355 0.48 8.33 0.14
CA ILE A 355 1.58 7.41 -0.19
C ILE A 355 2.14 7.78 -1.55
N LYS A 356 1.30 7.83 -2.60
CA LYS A 356 1.70 8.51 -3.83
C LYS A 356 1.82 10.00 -3.54
N VAL A 357 2.91 10.59 -3.96
CA VAL A 357 3.15 12.03 -3.76
C VAL A 357 2.28 12.83 -4.74
N PRO A 358 1.33 13.66 -4.26
CA PRO A 358 0.49 14.47 -5.13
C PRO A 358 1.31 15.41 -6.01
N GLY A 359 1.08 15.40 -7.31
CA GLY A 359 1.84 16.21 -8.28
C GLY A 359 3.05 15.49 -8.89
N GLU A 360 3.36 14.26 -8.49
CA GLU A 360 4.34 13.42 -9.18
C GLU A 360 3.66 12.52 -10.23
N SER A 361 4.18 12.53 -11.44
CA SER A 361 3.70 11.73 -12.58
C SER A 361 3.74 10.23 -12.30
N ASP A 362 2.81 9.49 -12.90
CA ASP A 362 2.81 8.03 -12.96
C ASP A 362 3.69 7.51 -14.10
N GLY A 363 3.96 8.33 -15.10
CA GLY A 363 4.76 7.99 -16.27
C GLY A 363 4.27 8.71 -17.54
N GLN A 364 4.87 8.35 -18.65
CA GLN A 364 4.54 8.90 -19.96
C GLN A 364 3.34 8.17 -20.57
N CYS A 365 2.16 8.38 -19.98
CA CYS A 365 0.92 7.73 -20.39
C CYS A 365 0.59 8.02 -21.85
N ASP A 366 0.16 7.00 -22.59
CA ASP A 366 -0.23 7.17 -24.00
C ASP A 366 -1.54 6.42 -24.37
N ARG A 367 -2.20 5.85 -23.35
CA ARG A 367 -3.46 5.08 -23.47
C ARG A 367 -3.34 3.91 -24.44
N GLY A 368 -2.13 3.34 -24.56
CA GLY A 368 -1.84 2.24 -25.49
C GLY A 368 -1.87 2.65 -26.98
N MET A 369 -1.87 3.96 -27.26
CA MET A 369 -1.90 4.47 -28.64
C MET A 369 -0.52 4.53 -29.27
N GLY A 370 0.56 4.53 -28.46
CA GLY A 370 1.93 4.74 -28.91
C GLY A 370 2.27 6.21 -29.12
N GLY A 371 3.58 6.51 -29.24
CA GLY A 371 4.06 7.86 -29.55
C GLY A 371 4.26 8.78 -28.36
N GLY A 372 4.00 8.31 -27.12
CA GLY A 372 4.33 9.05 -25.89
C GLY A 372 3.53 10.33 -25.64
N ILE A 373 2.40 10.51 -26.35
CA ILE A 373 1.47 11.62 -26.13
C ILE A 373 0.20 11.09 -25.47
N ASP A 374 -0.15 11.62 -24.30
CA ASP A 374 -1.42 11.33 -23.67
C ASP A 374 -2.56 12.04 -24.40
N PRO A 375 -3.46 11.30 -25.08
CA PRO A 375 -4.57 11.91 -25.83
C PRO A 375 -5.56 12.67 -24.95
N GLU A 376 -5.67 12.33 -23.65
CA GLU A 376 -6.51 13.04 -22.69
C GLU A 376 -5.92 14.39 -22.26
N ARG A 377 -4.60 14.55 -22.39
CA ARG A 377 -3.89 15.78 -22.02
C ARG A 377 -3.38 16.57 -23.23
N GLY A 378 -3.32 15.96 -24.40
CA GLY A 378 -2.83 16.56 -25.64
C GLY A 378 -1.33 16.86 -25.63
N ALA A 379 -0.56 16.21 -24.72
CA ALA A 379 0.87 16.43 -24.55
C ALA A 379 1.53 15.18 -23.97
N ALA A 380 2.86 15.11 -24.05
CA ALA A 380 3.64 14.12 -23.34
C ALA A 380 3.60 14.39 -21.83
N ASP A 381 3.29 13.37 -21.06
CA ASP A 381 3.40 13.43 -19.61
C ASP A 381 4.87 13.35 -19.15
N PRO A 382 5.22 13.91 -17.97
CA PRO A 382 6.55 13.74 -17.41
C PRO A 382 6.84 12.25 -17.10
N PRO A 383 8.13 11.84 -17.07
CA PRO A 383 8.51 10.50 -16.59
C PRO A 383 7.98 10.20 -15.19
N ALA A 384 7.84 8.91 -14.85
CA ALA A 384 7.40 8.46 -13.53
C ALA A 384 8.22 9.10 -12.40
N GLY A 385 7.56 9.63 -11.38
CA GLY A 385 8.16 10.32 -10.24
C GLY A 385 8.61 11.77 -10.51
N ALA A 386 8.58 12.25 -11.76
CA ALA A 386 8.88 13.64 -12.05
C ALA A 386 7.69 14.54 -11.70
N TRP A 387 7.98 15.80 -11.33
CA TRP A 387 6.95 16.77 -11.00
C TRP A 387 6.07 17.10 -12.22
N PHE A 388 4.76 17.04 -12.02
CA PHE A 388 3.73 17.31 -13.02
C PHE A 388 2.87 18.51 -12.58
N GLU A 389 3.30 19.70 -12.95
CA GLU A 389 2.68 20.96 -12.54
C GLU A 389 1.17 21.02 -12.81
N LYS A 390 0.76 20.62 -14.04
CA LYS A 390 -0.65 20.61 -14.43
C LYS A 390 -1.49 19.69 -13.56
N GLN A 391 -0.99 18.50 -13.24
CA GLN A 391 -1.66 17.56 -12.35
C GLN A 391 -1.72 18.12 -10.92
N ALA A 392 -0.65 18.72 -10.40
CA ALA A 392 -0.63 19.33 -9.07
C ALA A 392 -1.71 20.40 -8.92
N ALA A 393 -1.81 21.30 -9.90
CA ALA A 393 -2.83 22.35 -9.93
C ALA A 393 -4.26 21.79 -9.95
N GLU A 394 -4.50 20.76 -10.79
CA GLU A 394 -5.78 20.05 -10.89
C GLU A 394 -6.17 19.40 -9.57
N LEU A 395 -5.25 18.65 -8.95
CA LEU A 395 -5.48 17.95 -7.68
C LEU A 395 -5.90 18.92 -6.57
N ILE A 396 -5.27 20.09 -6.48
CA ILE A 396 -5.63 21.14 -5.52
C ILE A 396 -6.99 21.72 -5.84
N GLN A 397 -7.23 22.10 -7.11
CA GLN A 397 -8.47 22.74 -7.52
C GLN A 397 -9.69 21.86 -7.30
N LEU A 398 -9.56 20.56 -7.53
CA LEU A 398 -10.63 19.57 -7.47
C LEU A 398 -10.63 18.77 -6.17
N ALA A 399 -9.86 19.20 -5.17
CA ALA A 399 -9.75 18.51 -3.88
C ALA A 399 -11.12 18.31 -3.22
N SER A 400 -11.35 17.12 -2.66
CA SER A 400 -12.55 16.77 -1.91
C SER A 400 -12.18 15.94 -0.68
N PRO A 401 -12.23 16.54 0.52
CA PRO A 401 -12.66 17.89 0.89
C PRO A 401 -11.72 18.99 0.35
N PRO A 402 -12.24 20.23 0.15
CA PRO A 402 -11.44 21.34 -0.40
C PRO A 402 -10.18 21.65 0.38
N VAL A 403 -9.11 22.08 -0.30
CA VAL A 403 -7.88 22.61 0.30
C VAL A 403 -7.89 24.12 0.17
N ALA A 404 -7.76 24.82 1.29
CA ALA A 404 -7.61 26.28 1.26
C ALA A 404 -6.22 26.64 0.71
N ARG A 405 -6.16 27.36 -0.41
CA ARG A 405 -4.94 28.04 -0.82
C ARG A 405 -4.67 29.20 0.14
N PRO A 406 -3.41 29.41 0.57
CA PRO A 406 -3.09 30.59 1.36
C PRO A 406 -3.61 31.86 0.63
N ALA A 407 -4.32 32.71 1.34
CA ALA A 407 -4.75 33.99 0.79
C ALA A 407 -3.49 34.82 0.46
N GLY A 408 -3.24 35.12 -0.82
CA GLY A 408 -2.26 36.10 -1.20
C GLY A 408 -1.09 35.65 -2.07
N ALA A 409 -1.33 35.49 -3.35
CA ALA A 409 -0.47 36.09 -4.35
C ALA A 409 -1.38 36.88 -5.28
N LYS A 410 -1.85 38.06 -4.81
CA LYS A 410 -2.42 39.03 -5.75
C LYS A 410 -1.36 39.29 -6.80
N LYS A 411 -1.68 39.00 -8.09
CA LYS A 411 -0.90 39.48 -9.20
C LYS A 411 -0.62 40.95 -8.94
N LYS A 412 0.67 41.32 -8.79
CA LYS A 412 1.08 42.68 -9.06
C LYS A 412 0.83 42.87 -10.56
N THR A 413 -0.24 43.56 -10.88
CA THR A 413 -0.49 44.14 -12.21
C THR A 413 0.62 45.07 -12.58
#